data_169ef086cf568fc2fda9e7d82ed70cc5
#
_entry.id   169ef086cf568fc2fda9e7d82ed70cc5
#
_cell.length_a   1.000
_cell.length_b   1.000
_cell.length_c   1.000
_cell.angle_alpha   90.00
_cell.angle_beta   90.00
_cell.angle_gamma   90.00
#
_symmetry.space_group_name_H-M   'P 1'
#
loop_
_entity.id
_entity.type
_entity.pdbx_description
1 polymer ?
#
loop_
_entity_poly.entity_id
_entity_poly.type
_entity_poly.pdbx_seq_one_letter_code
_entity_poly.pdbx_strand_id
1 'polypeptide(L)'
;NNKFIDIAKRIVDLEKWMDGCVYLLKEKGTLCIILPTNILDVVLVSLRDKAGSFKIYPIWPNTKKSSKRIILLAKKGGIGPTELLPGLKLYNSKGVESKKASLLSEEGILNFY
;
A
#
# COMPACT_ATOMS: atom_id res chain seq x y z
N ASN A 1 -18.91 19.04 13.74
CA ASN A 1 -17.84 18.43 14.52
C ASN A 1 -16.51 18.57 13.79
N ASN A 2 -15.53 19.19 14.42
CA ASN A 2 -14.24 19.48 13.81
C ASN A 2 -13.49 18.19 13.39
N LYS A 3 -13.60 17.12 14.17
CA LYS A 3 -13.00 15.83 13.82
C LYS A 3 -13.54 15.28 12.51
N PHE A 4 -14.82 15.37 12.30
CA PHE A 4 -15.46 14.88 11.07
C PHE A 4 -15.00 15.69 9.87
N ILE A 5 -14.92 17.00 10.00
CA ILE A 5 -14.46 17.89 8.92
C ILE A 5 -13.00 17.59 8.58
N ASP A 6 -12.15 17.38 9.59
CA ASP A 6 -10.74 17.04 9.37
C ASP A 6 -10.57 15.73 8.63
N ILE A 7 -11.35 14.71 8.98
CA ILE A 7 -11.31 13.41 8.29
C ILE A 7 -11.72 13.58 6.85
N ALA A 8 -12.82 14.30 6.58
CA ALA A 8 -13.31 14.55 5.23
C ALA A 8 -12.24 15.25 4.38
N LYS A 9 -11.58 16.26 4.95
CA LYS A 9 -10.50 16.98 4.27
C LYS A 9 -9.34 16.07 3.91
N ARG A 10 -8.92 15.19 4.84
CA ARG A 10 -7.83 14.24 4.58
C ARG A 10 -8.17 13.28 3.45
N ILE A 11 -9.42 12.83 3.37
CA ILE A 11 -9.86 11.96 2.28
C ILE A 11 -9.75 12.68 0.94
N VAL A 12 -10.22 13.92 0.85
CA VAL A 12 -10.14 14.70 -0.39
C VAL A 12 -8.68 14.95 -0.79
N ASP A 13 -7.82 15.30 0.16
CA ASP A 13 -6.41 15.53 -0.11
C ASP A 13 -5.72 14.26 -0.59
N LEU A 14 -6.05 13.12 0.00
CA LEU A 14 -5.51 11.83 -0.40
C LEU A 14 -5.93 11.47 -1.82
N GLU A 15 -7.18 11.68 -2.18
CA GLU A 15 -7.67 11.44 -3.53
C GLU A 15 -6.93 12.28 -4.55
N LYS A 16 -6.71 13.55 -4.27
CA LYS A 16 -5.93 14.43 -5.16
C LYS A 16 -4.51 13.95 -5.33
N TRP A 17 -3.90 13.51 -4.24
CA TRP A 17 -2.53 13.00 -4.28
C TRP A 17 -2.44 11.73 -5.10
N MET A 18 -3.40 10.82 -4.94
CA MET A 18 -3.47 9.58 -5.72
C MET A 18 -3.66 9.88 -7.21
N ASP A 19 -4.53 10.82 -7.54
CA ASP A 19 -4.75 11.25 -8.94
C ASP A 19 -3.44 11.71 -9.56
N GLY A 20 -2.69 12.53 -8.84
CA GLY A 20 -1.39 13.03 -9.30
C GLY A 20 -0.39 11.90 -9.52
N CYS A 21 -0.32 10.96 -8.58
CA CYS A 21 0.59 9.83 -8.69
C CYS A 21 0.28 8.97 -9.92
N VAL A 22 -0.98 8.67 -10.17
CA VAL A 22 -1.38 7.87 -11.33
C VAL A 22 -1.15 8.64 -12.63
N TYR A 23 -1.41 9.94 -12.63
CA TYR A 23 -1.19 10.78 -13.80
C TYR A 23 0.25 10.73 -14.28
N LEU A 24 1.20 10.67 -13.35
CA LEU A 24 2.63 10.64 -13.66
C LEU A 24 3.12 9.29 -14.18
N LEU A 25 2.33 8.23 -14.00
CA LEU A 25 2.72 6.90 -14.49
C LEU A 25 2.52 6.79 -15.99
N LYS A 26 3.40 6.01 -16.62
CA LYS A 26 3.18 5.57 -18.00
C LYS A 26 1.99 4.61 -18.03
N GLU A 27 1.37 4.47 -19.20
CA GLU A 27 0.33 3.45 -19.39
C GLU A 27 0.89 2.08 -19.03
N LYS A 28 0.14 1.31 -18.27
CA LYS A 28 0.55 0.02 -17.71
C LYS A 28 1.70 0.10 -16.69
N GLY A 29 2.08 1.30 -16.27
CA GLY A 29 3.05 1.48 -15.20
C GLY A 29 2.49 1.03 -13.86
N THR A 30 3.38 0.71 -12.92
CA THR A 30 3.01 0.22 -11.60
C THR A 30 3.30 1.27 -10.55
N LEU A 31 2.29 1.57 -9.74
CA LEU A 31 2.42 2.41 -8.57
C LEU A 31 2.73 1.52 -7.37
N CYS A 32 3.74 1.89 -6.60
CA CYS A 32 4.08 1.18 -5.37
C CYS A 32 4.02 2.15 -4.20
N ILE A 33 3.19 1.84 -3.23
CA ILE A 33 2.97 2.73 -2.08
C ILE A 33 3.06 1.92 -0.79
N ILE A 34 3.74 2.47 0.22
CA ILE A 34 3.57 1.99 1.59
C ILE A 34 2.55 2.89 2.26
N LEU A 35 1.58 2.27 2.91
CA LEU A 35 0.54 3.04 3.57
C LEU A 35 0.06 2.35 4.86
N PRO A 36 -0.51 3.12 5.79
CA PRO A 36 -1.19 2.53 6.94
C PRO A 36 -2.38 1.71 6.48
N THR A 37 -2.59 0.55 7.10
CA THR A 37 -3.69 -0.34 6.75
C THR A 37 -5.06 0.35 6.92
N ASN A 38 -5.19 1.25 7.88
CA ASN A 38 -6.46 1.89 8.19
C ASN A 38 -6.96 2.88 7.12
N ILE A 39 -6.15 3.22 6.13
CA ILE A 39 -6.58 4.05 4.99
C ILE A 39 -6.61 3.29 3.68
N LEU A 40 -6.38 1.98 3.71
CA LEU A 40 -6.35 1.17 2.51
C LEU A 40 -7.66 1.25 1.73
N ASP A 41 -8.79 1.23 2.41
CA ASP A 41 -10.10 1.32 1.79
C ASP A 41 -10.26 2.63 1.01
N VAL A 42 -9.82 3.75 1.57
CA VAL A 42 -9.89 5.06 0.92
C VAL A 42 -8.99 5.09 -0.32
N VAL A 43 -7.79 4.55 -0.21
CA VAL A 43 -6.84 4.50 -1.32
C VAL A 43 -7.38 3.65 -2.47
N LEU A 44 -7.93 2.47 -2.16
CA LEU A 44 -8.50 1.59 -3.19
C LEU A 44 -9.68 2.25 -3.91
N VAL A 45 -10.54 2.94 -3.16
CA VAL A 45 -11.68 3.66 -3.76
C VAL A 45 -11.18 4.78 -4.68
N SER A 46 -10.18 5.53 -4.25
CA SER A 46 -9.65 6.63 -5.05
C SER A 46 -8.94 6.15 -6.33
N LEU A 47 -8.44 4.92 -6.35
CA LEU A 47 -7.76 4.37 -7.52
C LEU A 47 -8.67 3.55 -8.44
N ARG A 48 -9.90 3.28 -8.02
CA ARG A 48 -10.81 2.35 -8.68
C ARG A 48 -10.92 2.51 -10.20
N ASP A 49 -11.05 3.75 -10.68
CA ASP A 49 -11.25 4.04 -12.09
C ASP A 49 -9.95 4.32 -12.86
N LYS A 50 -8.82 4.30 -12.17
CA LYS A 50 -7.54 4.73 -12.74
C LYS A 50 -6.51 3.61 -12.77
N ALA A 51 -6.60 2.70 -11.83
CA ALA A 51 -5.65 1.62 -11.68
C ALA A 51 -6.38 0.35 -11.22
N GLY A 52 -5.71 -0.77 -11.34
CA GLY A 52 -6.24 -2.05 -10.93
C GLY A 52 -5.14 -3.07 -10.78
N SER A 53 -5.50 -4.34 -10.84
CA SER A 53 -4.56 -5.44 -10.63
C SER A 53 -3.78 -5.25 -9.33
N PHE A 54 -4.52 -4.88 -8.26
CA PHE A 54 -3.91 -4.57 -6.98
C PHE A 54 -3.23 -5.79 -6.38
N LYS A 55 -2.05 -5.59 -5.83
CA LYS A 55 -1.36 -6.60 -5.02
C LYS A 55 -1.08 -5.97 -3.66
N ILE A 56 -1.52 -6.64 -2.62
CA ILE A 56 -1.42 -6.14 -1.25
C ILE A 56 -0.48 -7.04 -0.47
N TYR A 57 0.61 -6.45 0.03
CA TYR A 57 1.60 -7.13 0.86
C TYR A 57 1.50 -6.59 2.27
N PRO A 58 0.83 -7.31 3.18
CA PRO A 58 0.83 -6.88 4.58
C PRO A 58 2.24 -6.93 5.16
N ILE A 59 2.55 -5.97 6.01
CA ILE A 59 3.80 -5.97 6.76
C ILE A 59 3.45 -6.33 8.20
N TRP A 60 3.89 -7.50 8.64
CA TRP A 60 3.56 -8.03 9.96
C TRP A 60 4.65 -7.70 10.96
N PRO A 61 4.32 -7.07 12.09
CA PRO A 61 5.32 -6.83 13.14
C PRO A 61 5.81 -8.14 13.75
N ASN A 62 4.90 -9.11 13.90
CA ASN A 62 5.23 -10.48 14.31
C ASN A 62 4.04 -11.38 13.98
N THR A 63 4.09 -12.65 14.41
CA THR A 63 3.05 -13.62 14.07
C THR A 63 1.74 -13.46 14.84
N LYS A 64 1.71 -12.62 15.88
CA LYS A 64 0.54 -12.49 16.77
C LYS A 64 -0.21 -11.17 16.64
N LYS A 65 0.39 -10.16 16.02
CA LYS A 65 -0.21 -8.83 15.92
C LYS A 65 -0.76 -8.57 14.53
N SER A 66 -1.77 -7.71 14.47
CA SER A 66 -2.34 -7.27 13.20
C SER A 66 -1.31 -6.48 12.39
N SER A 67 -1.42 -6.58 11.08
CA SER A 67 -0.63 -5.74 10.19
C SER A 67 -1.22 -4.33 10.18
N LYS A 68 -0.39 -3.35 10.53
CA LYS A 68 -0.79 -1.93 10.56
C LYS A 68 -0.29 -1.16 9.35
N ARG A 69 0.58 -1.76 8.55
CA ARG A 69 1.12 -1.17 7.32
C ARG A 69 1.10 -2.20 6.22
N ILE A 70 0.91 -1.71 5.00
CA ILE A 70 0.94 -2.56 3.82
C ILE A 70 1.76 -1.90 2.73
N ILE A 71 2.21 -2.72 1.79
CA ILE A 71 2.72 -2.27 0.51
C ILE A 71 1.64 -2.57 -0.53
N LEU A 72 1.21 -1.53 -1.23
CA LEU A 72 0.21 -1.66 -2.29
C LEU A 72 0.88 -1.48 -3.65
N LEU A 73 0.69 -2.44 -4.53
CA LEU A 73 1.05 -2.32 -5.93
C LEU A 73 -0.23 -2.14 -6.74
N ALA A 74 -0.25 -1.14 -7.60
CA ALA A 74 -1.40 -0.86 -8.47
C ALA A 74 -0.91 -0.57 -9.87
N LYS A 75 -1.52 -1.20 -10.87
CA LYS A 75 -1.15 -1.02 -12.26
C LYS A 75 -2.08 -0.03 -12.94
N LYS A 76 -1.53 1.01 -13.55
CA LYS A 76 -2.31 1.99 -14.30
C LYS A 76 -3.04 1.29 -15.44
N GLY A 77 -4.36 1.47 -15.50
CA GLY A 77 -5.18 0.79 -16.50
C GLY A 77 -5.32 -0.71 -16.29
N GLY A 78 -4.88 -1.24 -15.15
CA GLY A 78 -4.99 -2.67 -14.85
C GLY A 78 -6.44 -3.09 -14.66
N ILE A 79 -6.76 -4.31 -15.11
CA ILE A 79 -8.11 -4.87 -15.00
C ILE A 79 -8.12 -6.24 -14.33
N GLY A 80 -6.96 -6.70 -13.87
CA GLY A 80 -6.86 -7.99 -13.20
C GLY A 80 -7.41 -7.97 -11.78
N PRO A 81 -7.55 -9.15 -11.16
CA PRO A 81 -8.09 -9.25 -9.82
C PRO A 81 -7.14 -8.72 -8.76
N THR A 82 -7.70 -8.34 -7.63
CA THR A 82 -6.91 -7.99 -6.45
C THR A 82 -6.37 -9.25 -5.81
N GLU A 83 -5.10 -9.23 -5.43
CA GLU A 83 -4.46 -10.33 -4.74
C GLU A 83 -3.97 -9.87 -3.36
N LEU A 84 -4.33 -10.64 -2.34
CA LEU A 84 -3.83 -10.44 -0.99
C LEU A 84 -2.72 -11.45 -0.75
N LEU A 85 -1.50 -10.98 -0.69
CA LEU A 85 -0.32 -11.83 -0.63
C LEU A 85 0.10 -12.09 0.82
N PRO A 86 0.90 -13.15 1.07
CA PRO A 86 1.32 -13.46 2.45
C PRO A 86 2.02 -12.30 3.15
N GLY A 87 2.72 -11.46 2.39
CA GLY A 87 3.37 -10.29 2.94
C GLY A 87 4.72 -10.57 3.56
N LEU A 88 5.16 -9.66 4.40
CA LEU A 88 6.48 -9.69 5.05
C LEU A 88 6.33 -9.66 6.55
N LYS A 89 7.13 -10.45 7.24
CA LYS A 89 7.25 -10.40 8.69
C LYS A 89 8.52 -9.63 9.05
N LEU A 90 8.39 -8.58 9.85
CA LEU A 90 9.54 -7.82 10.29
C LEU A 90 10.38 -8.64 11.27
N TYR A 91 9.70 -9.38 12.15
CA TYR A 91 10.36 -10.24 13.13
C TYR A 91 9.67 -11.60 13.14
N ASN A 92 10.46 -12.64 13.40
CA ASN A 92 9.90 -13.98 13.61
C ASN A 92 9.31 -14.08 15.02
N SER A 93 8.78 -15.24 15.39
CA SER A 93 8.18 -15.48 16.71
C SER A 93 9.14 -15.28 17.89
N LYS A 94 10.44 -15.26 17.63
CA LYS A 94 11.48 -15.02 18.63
C LYS A 94 12.00 -13.58 18.64
N GLY A 95 11.40 -12.70 17.83
CA GLY A 95 11.80 -11.31 17.75
C GLY A 95 12.98 -11.03 16.83
N VAL A 96 13.38 -11.99 16.01
CA VAL A 96 14.49 -11.83 15.06
C VAL A 96 13.93 -11.30 13.74
N GLU A 97 14.59 -10.27 13.19
CA GLU A 97 14.19 -9.69 11.90
C GLU A 97 14.26 -10.74 10.79
N SER A 98 13.22 -10.82 9.96
CA SER A 98 13.21 -11.78 8.88
C SER A 98 14.19 -11.38 7.78
N LYS A 99 14.67 -12.38 7.02
CA LYS A 99 15.57 -12.15 5.90
C LYS A 99 14.97 -11.20 4.85
N LYS A 100 13.67 -11.37 4.57
CA LYS A 100 12.97 -10.51 3.59
C LYS A 100 12.88 -9.07 4.08
N ALA A 101 12.64 -8.87 5.37
CA ALA A 101 12.58 -7.53 5.93
C ALA A 101 13.94 -6.84 5.89
N SER A 102 15.03 -7.59 6.16
CA SER A 102 16.39 -7.07 6.05
C SER A 102 16.70 -6.61 4.63
N LEU A 103 16.36 -7.43 3.63
CA LEU A 103 16.58 -7.08 2.24
C LEU A 103 15.79 -5.83 1.85
N LEU A 104 14.54 -5.76 2.32
CA LEU A 104 13.69 -4.60 2.06
C LEU A 104 14.28 -3.33 2.67
N SER A 105 14.83 -3.42 3.87
CA SER A 105 15.47 -2.29 4.55
C SER A 105 16.72 -1.81 3.83
N GLU A 106 17.52 -2.73 3.30
CA GLU A 106 18.76 -2.40 2.60
C GLU A 106 18.53 -1.83 1.21
N GLU A 107 17.64 -2.44 0.44
CA GLU A 107 17.40 -2.08 -0.95
C GLU A 107 16.32 -1.00 -1.11
N GLY A 108 15.51 -0.83 -0.10
CA GLY A 108 14.37 0.07 -0.15
C GLY A 108 13.22 -0.49 -0.97
N ILE A 109 12.10 0.18 -0.86
CA ILE A 109 10.83 -0.28 -1.46
C ILE A 109 10.78 -0.03 -2.95
N LEU A 110 11.64 0.83 -3.44
CA LEU A 110 11.69 1.23 -4.85
C LEU A 110 11.92 0.04 -5.78
N ASN A 111 12.43 -1.08 -5.25
CA ASN A 111 12.69 -2.27 -6.06
C ASN A 111 11.44 -3.05 -6.44
N PHE A 112 10.27 -2.66 -5.94
CA PHE A 112 8.99 -3.24 -6.38
C PHE A 112 8.49 -2.67 -7.70
N TYR A 113 9.12 -1.65 -8.19
CA TYR A 113 8.79 -1.11 -9.51
C TYR A 113 9.31 -2.02 -10.58
#